data_19085faf6158e717de96545d8f8ff30f
#
_entry.id   19085faf6158e717de96545d8f8ff30f
#
_cell.length_a   1.000
_cell.length_b   1.000
_cell.length_c   1.000
_cell.angle_alpha   90.00
_cell.angle_beta   90.00
_cell.angle_gamma   90.00
#
_symmetry.space_group_name_H-M   'P 1'
#
loop_
_entity.id
_entity.type
_entity.pdbx_description
1 polymer ?
#
loop_
_entity_poly.entity_id
_entity_poly.type
_entity_poly.pdbx_seq_one_letter_code
_entity_poly.pdbx_strand_id
1 'polypeptide(L)'
;MKTRSEKIRYVLLLNFGILLMAAGIYFFKAPNGFATGGVSGISIILARLFPAVSQATYMMVINIALLIVGVLVLGRVCGFLTIYCAIMMSLENMLFEFFFPFVPNAAEASAMPPYRFPIPSGTLTDIPLMELVYAVMLTGIGAAIIFRCKASSGGTDIVALILKKYTHMNVGHALLVSDFVIAASTFFVYQSAEKGLFALLGLFAKVFIVDDVLDSINMCKSFMIITTKPKEIDEFIMTDLHHGATVYDAKGAYSGEDKSIIITVCKRSEALRLRKRVKEIDPTSFIIITKTSEIMGKGFRDNINN
;
A
#
# COMPACT_ATOMS: atom_id res chain seq x y z
N MET A 1 0.80 14.99 -20.61
CA MET A 1 2.10 15.12 -19.89
C MET A 1 1.81 15.61 -18.48
N LYS A 2 2.33 14.92 -17.44
CA LYS A 2 2.16 15.39 -16.04
C LYS A 2 2.90 16.71 -15.85
N THR A 3 2.28 17.67 -15.17
CA THR A 3 2.90 18.96 -14.82
C THR A 3 4.11 18.74 -13.89
N ARG A 4 5.03 19.72 -13.83
CA ARG A 4 6.21 19.65 -12.93
C ARG A 4 5.79 19.43 -11.46
N SER A 5 4.70 20.08 -11.04
CA SER A 5 4.12 19.95 -9.69
C SER A 5 3.61 18.51 -9.42
N GLU A 6 2.96 17.88 -10.40
CA GLU A 6 2.48 16.49 -10.27
C GLU A 6 3.62 15.48 -10.17
N LYS A 7 4.72 15.71 -10.90
CA LYS A 7 5.93 14.87 -10.80
C LYS A 7 6.57 14.96 -9.41
N ILE A 8 6.69 16.17 -8.87
CA ILE A 8 7.25 16.40 -7.54
C ILE A 8 6.36 15.71 -6.48
N ARG A 9 5.05 15.92 -6.53
CA ARG A 9 4.10 15.28 -5.61
C ARG A 9 4.16 13.76 -5.68
N TYR A 10 4.33 13.21 -6.87
CA TYR A 10 4.47 11.77 -7.08
C TYR A 10 5.74 11.21 -6.40
N VAL A 11 6.89 11.87 -6.61
CA VAL A 11 8.16 11.46 -5.99
C VAL A 11 8.10 11.60 -4.46
N LEU A 12 7.54 12.69 -3.94
CA LEU A 12 7.36 12.88 -2.50
C LEU A 12 6.48 11.78 -1.89
N LEU A 13 5.37 11.46 -2.55
CA LEU A 13 4.47 10.40 -2.08
C LEU A 13 5.16 9.03 -2.08
N LEU A 14 5.94 8.72 -3.11
CA LEU A 14 6.69 7.47 -3.20
C LEU A 14 7.72 7.35 -2.07
N ASN A 15 8.52 8.39 -1.85
CA ASN A 15 9.51 8.40 -0.75
C ASN A 15 8.85 8.34 0.63
N PHE A 16 7.71 9.00 0.81
CA PHE A 16 6.94 8.89 2.05
C PHE A 16 6.46 7.46 2.31
N GLY A 17 6.01 6.74 1.26
CA GLY A 17 5.64 5.32 1.36
C GLY A 17 6.83 4.44 1.73
N ILE A 18 8.01 4.70 1.14
CA ILE A 18 9.25 3.97 1.46
C ILE A 18 9.64 4.21 2.92
N LEU A 19 9.64 5.47 3.36
CA LEU A 19 9.98 5.85 4.73
C LEU A 19 9.06 5.21 5.77
N LEU A 20 7.75 5.21 5.55
CA LEU A 20 6.79 4.53 6.43
C LEU A 20 7.10 3.03 6.52
N MET A 21 7.38 2.41 5.39
CA MET A 21 7.66 0.97 5.34
C MET A 21 8.99 0.65 6.03
N ALA A 22 10.04 1.43 5.79
CA ALA A 22 11.34 1.28 6.43
C ALA A 22 11.24 1.48 7.95
N ALA A 23 10.52 2.51 8.41
CA ALA A 23 10.28 2.76 9.83
C ALA A 23 9.53 1.59 10.50
N GLY A 24 8.48 1.07 9.87
CA GLY A 24 7.74 -0.08 10.37
C GLY A 24 8.59 -1.34 10.47
N ILE A 25 9.51 -1.55 9.51
CA ILE A 25 10.44 -2.68 9.53
C ILE A 25 11.48 -2.50 10.64
N TYR A 26 12.15 -1.36 10.66
CA TYR A 26 13.28 -1.13 11.54
C TYR A 26 12.87 -1.02 13.01
N PHE A 27 11.90 -0.15 13.33
CA PHE A 27 11.54 0.14 14.71
C PHE A 27 10.66 -0.91 15.36
N PHE A 28 9.86 -1.64 14.59
CA PHE A 28 8.83 -2.53 15.16
C PHE A 28 8.99 -4.00 14.75
N LYS A 29 9.27 -4.30 13.47
CA LYS A 29 9.36 -5.70 13.03
C LYS A 29 10.67 -6.36 13.45
N ALA A 30 11.79 -5.71 13.16
CA ALA A 30 13.11 -6.28 13.36
C ALA A 30 13.42 -6.57 14.85
N PRO A 31 13.19 -5.65 15.80
CA PRO A 31 13.47 -5.87 17.21
C PRO A 31 12.64 -7.01 17.79
N ASN A 32 11.39 -7.12 17.40
CA ASN A 32 10.47 -8.15 17.91
C ASN A 32 10.61 -9.51 17.22
N GLY A 33 11.33 -9.57 16.10
CA GLY A 33 11.43 -10.79 15.31
C GLY A 33 10.16 -11.13 14.54
N PHE A 34 9.32 -10.13 14.21
CA PHE A 34 8.08 -10.31 13.46
C PHE A 34 8.36 -10.55 11.97
N ALA A 35 8.72 -11.77 11.61
CA ALA A 35 8.98 -12.16 10.22
C ALA A 35 7.65 -12.41 9.47
N THR A 36 6.86 -11.36 9.28
CA THR A 36 5.54 -11.40 8.64
C THR A 36 5.58 -11.50 7.11
N GLY A 37 6.63 -12.09 6.55
CA GLY A 37 6.85 -12.21 5.11
C GLY A 37 7.73 -11.10 4.52
N GLY A 38 7.96 -11.20 3.21
CA GLY A 38 8.82 -10.26 2.49
C GLY A 38 10.31 -10.49 2.70
N VAL A 39 11.15 -9.74 1.99
CA VAL A 39 12.60 -9.75 2.24
C VAL A 39 12.91 -9.29 3.66
N SER A 40 12.11 -8.38 4.22
CA SER A 40 12.24 -8.00 5.62
C SER A 40 12.07 -9.20 6.58
N GLY A 41 11.14 -10.11 6.28
CA GLY A 41 10.97 -11.35 7.06
C GLY A 41 12.16 -12.30 6.94
N ILE A 42 12.64 -12.51 5.71
CA ILE A 42 13.84 -13.36 5.48
C ILE A 42 15.06 -12.75 6.19
N SER A 43 15.26 -11.43 6.09
CA SER A 43 16.40 -10.76 6.72
C SER A 43 16.37 -10.82 8.25
N ILE A 44 15.17 -10.74 8.85
CA ILE A 44 14.97 -10.92 10.31
C ILE A 44 15.34 -12.34 10.73
N ILE A 45 14.91 -13.36 9.98
CA ILE A 45 15.24 -14.77 10.23
C ILE A 45 16.75 -15.00 10.11
N LEU A 46 17.38 -14.48 9.05
CA LEU A 46 18.82 -14.62 8.85
C LEU A 46 19.63 -13.92 9.93
N ALA A 47 19.25 -12.73 10.33
CA ALA A 47 19.91 -12.02 11.44
C ALA A 47 19.79 -12.78 12.77
N ARG A 48 18.71 -13.55 12.98
CA ARG A 48 18.56 -14.43 14.14
C ARG A 48 19.46 -15.65 14.06
N LEU A 49 19.57 -16.27 12.87
CA LEU A 49 20.41 -17.46 12.66
C LEU A 49 21.91 -17.13 12.64
N PHE A 50 22.26 -15.98 12.08
CA PHE A 50 23.63 -15.52 11.91
C PHE A 50 23.79 -14.08 12.42
N PRO A 51 23.96 -13.88 13.74
CA PRO A 51 23.98 -12.56 14.37
C PRO A 51 25.18 -11.68 14.02
N ALA A 52 26.17 -12.21 13.30
CA ALA A 52 27.35 -11.47 12.88
C ALA A 52 27.07 -10.34 11.88
N VAL A 53 25.92 -10.40 11.21
CA VAL A 53 25.50 -9.41 10.20
C VAL A 53 24.14 -8.84 10.60
N SER A 54 23.99 -7.53 10.43
CA SER A 54 22.75 -6.84 10.79
C SER A 54 21.58 -7.19 9.87
N GLN A 55 20.35 -7.05 10.37
CA GLN A 55 19.14 -7.26 9.61
C GLN A 55 19.08 -6.33 8.38
N ALA A 56 19.48 -5.06 8.52
CA ALA A 56 19.48 -4.10 7.42
C ALA A 56 20.47 -4.50 6.31
N THR A 57 21.64 -5.04 6.68
CA THR A 57 22.62 -5.55 5.72
C THR A 57 22.10 -6.78 4.97
N TYR A 58 21.50 -7.76 5.66
CA TYR A 58 20.86 -8.91 5.00
C TYR A 58 19.77 -8.46 4.03
N MET A 59 18.94 -7.52 4.45
CA MET A 59 17.87 -6.97 3.62
C MET A 59 18.43 -6.34 2.34
N MET A 60 19.52 -5.56 2.43
CA MET A 60 20.18 -4.95 1.27
C MET A 60 20.73 -6.00 0.32
N VAL A 61 21.46 -6.99 0.82
CA VAL A 61 22.07 -8.07 0.02
C VAL A 61 21.00 -8.87 -0.73
N ILE A 62 19.93 -9.28 -0.01
CA ILE A 62 18.83 -10.04 -0.60
C ILE A 62 18.09 -9.23 -1.66
N ASN A 63 17.81 -7.96 -1.38
CA ASN A 63 17.17 -7.07 -2.33
C ASN A 63 18.00 -6.92 -3.63
N ILE A 64 19.30 -6.72 -3.52
CA ILE A 64 20.20 -6.64 -4.69
C ILE A 64 20.18 -7.96 -5.46
N ALA A 65 20.29 -9.09 -4.78
CA ALA A 65 20.25 -10.41 -5.43
C ALA A 65 18.92 -10.64 -6.17
N LEU A 66 17.79 -10.34 -5.51
CA LEU A 66 16.46 -10.48 -6.13
C LEU A 66 16.23 -9.51 -7.27
N LEU A 67 16.79 -8.29 -7.21
CA LEU A 67 16.73 -7.34 -8.32
C LEU A 67 17.51 -7.88 -9.53
N ILE A 68 18.70 -8.46 -9.34
CA ILE A 68 19.48 -9.08 -10.42
C ILE A 68 18.68 -10.21 -11.06
N VAL A 69 18.13 -11.13 -10.23
CA VAL A 69 17.29 -12.23 -10.71
C VAL A 69 16.04 -11.71 -11.42
N GLY A 70 15.39 -10.69 -10.86
CA GLY A 70 14.21 -10.04 -11.45
C GLY A 70 14.49 -9.45 -12.83
N VAL A 71 15.61 -8.75 -12.99
CA VAL A 71 16.01 -8.19 -14.28
C VAL A 71 16.32 -9.30 -15.30
N LEU A 72 17.00 -10.37 -14.88
CA LEU A 72 17.34 -11.50 -15.75
C LEU A 72 16.10 -12.30 -16.18
N VAL A 73 15.15 -12.54 -15.28
CA VAL A 73 14.00 -13.40 -15.53
C VAL A 73 12.82 -12.63 -16.12
N LEU A 74 12.53 -11.45 -15.61
CA LEU A 74 11.36 -10.63 -15.96
C LEU A 74 11.72 -9.51 -16.95
N GLY A 75 13.00 -9.20 -17.14
CA GLY A 75 13.46 -8.14 -18.02
C GLY A 75 12.88 -6.77 -17.64
N ARG A 76 12.28 -6.05 -18.62
CA ARG A 76 11.74 -4.69 -18.42
C ARG A 76 10.53 -4.61 -17.49
N VAL A 77 9.93 -5.74 -17.10
CA VAL A 77 8.82 -5.78 -16.14
C VAL A 77 9.30 -5.38 -14.74
N CYS A 78 10.58 -5.63 -14.42
CA CYS A 78 11.23 -5.10 -13.24
C CYS A 78 11.56 -3.61 -13.47
N GLY A 79 10.57 -2.73 -13.33
CA GLY A 79 10.66 -1.32 -13.68
C GLY A 79 11.69 -0.55 -12.82
N PHE A 80 12.25 0.54 -13.38
CA PHE A 80 13.19 1.43 -12.69
C PHE A 80 12.70 1.88 -11.30
N LEU A 81 11.39 2.11 -11.14
CA LEU A 81 10.80 2.50 -9.87
C LEU A 81 10.92 1.41 -8.79
N THR A 82 10.80 0.13 -9.16
CA THR A 82 10.98 -0.99 -8.23
C THR A 82 12.44 -1.07 -7.75
N ILE A 83 13.39 -0.89 -8.66
CA ILE A 83 14.81 -0.84 -8.33
C ILE A 83 15.09 0.32 -7.35
N TYR A 84 14.57 1.51 -7.66
CA TYR A 84 14.69 2.68 -6.80
C TYR A 84 14.11 2.41 -5.40
N CYS A 85 12.89 1.91 -5.30
CA CYS A 85 12.23 1.64 -4.02
C CYS A 85 13.01 0.61 -3.17
N ALA A 86 13.49 -0.48 -3.79
CA ALA A 86 14.22 -1.53 -3.08
C ALA A 86 15.56 -1.03 -2.51
N ILE A 87 16.28 -0.22 -3.30
CA ILE A 87 17.55 0.38 -2.86
C ILE A 87 17.30 1.42 -1.76
N MET A 88 16.35 2.34 -1.96
CA MET A 88 16.05 3.38 -0.99
C MET A 88 15.56 2.80 0.34
N MET A 89 14.67 1.79 0.30
CA MET A 89 14.19 1.14 1.51
C MET A 89 15.33 0.45 2.29
N SER A 90 16.24 -0.22 1.60
CA SER A 90 17.41 -0.84 2.24
C SER A 90 18.34 0.22 2.84
N LEU A 91 18.58 1.31 2.11
CA LEU A 91 19.40 2.43 2.58
C LEU A 91 18.79 3.12 3.80
N GLU A 92 17.47 3.37 3.80
CA GLU A 92 16.78 3.96 4.96
C GLU A 92 16.86 3.06 6.20
N ASN A 93 16.74 1.74 6.04
CA ASN A 93 16.95 0.82 7.16
C ASN A 93 18.39 0.87 7.71
N MET A 94 19.41 0.96 6.84
CA MET A 94 20.80 1.13 7.27
C MET A 94 21.02 2.50 7.96
N LEU A 95 20.38 3.56 7.48
CA LEU A 95 20.43 4.88 8.12
C LEU A 95 19.76 4.86 9.50
N PHE A 96 18.62 4.20 9.63
CA PHE A 96 17.99 4.03 10.95
C PHE A 96 18.88 3.25 11.91
N GLU A 97 19.51 2.17 11.46
CA GLU A 97 20.47 1.42 12.28
C GLU A 97 21.68 2.27 12.70
N PHE A 98 22.14 3.15 11.83
CA PHE A 98 23.26 4.04 12.14
C PHE A 98 22.86 5.12 13.17
N PHE A 99 21.70 5.77 13.01
CA PHE A 99 21.29 6.88 13.87
C PHE A 99 20.56 6.43 15.14
N PHE A 100 19.81 5.33 15.08
CA PHE A 100 18.94 4.82 16.16
C PHE A 100 19.26 3.37 16.52
N PRO A 101 20.51 3.03 16.90
CA PRO A 101 20.86 1.66 17.19
C PRO A 101 20.09 1.14 18.41
N PHE A 102 19.61 -0.09 18.34
CA PHE A 102 19.08 -0.81 19.50
C PHE A 102 20.23 -1.33 20.34
N VAL A 103 20.22 -1.04 21.63
CA VAL A 103 21.26 -1.44 22.58
C VAL A 103 20.64 -2.16 23.77
N PRO A 104 21.34 -3.13 24.38
CA PRO A 104 20.75 -3.96 25.43
C PRO A 104 20.56 -3.21 26.75
N ASN A 105 21.30 -2.13 26.99
CA ASN A 105 21.24 -1.40 28.25
C ASN A 105 21.57 0.10 28.11
N ALA A 106 21.16 0.89 29.13
CA ALA A 106 21.37 2.34 29.16
C ALA A 106 22.85 2.74 29.27
N ALA A 107 23.72 1.87 29.80
CA ALA A 107 25.14 2.16 29.92
C ALA A 107 25.82 2.21 28.53
N GLU A 108 25.50 1.25 27.66
CA GLU A 108 25.96 1.26 26.26
C GLU A 108 25.38 2.43 25.48
N ALA A 109 24.12 2.82 25.78
CA ALA A 109 23.51 3.98 25.18
C ALA A 109 24.28 5.27 25.51
N SER A 110 24.72 5.43 26.78
CA SER A 110 25.45 6.61 27.23
C SER A 110 26.86 6.73 26.66
N ALA A 111 27.45 5.62 26.24
CA ALA A 111 28.80 5.59 25.65
C ALA A 111 28.82 5.98 24.17
N MET A 112 27.66 6.16 23.53
CA MET A 112 27.58 6.47 22.11
C MET A 112 27.80 7.95 21.80
N PRO A 113 28.26 8.27 20.58
CA PRO A 113 28.42 9.67 20.14
C PRO A 113 27.10 10.44 20.16
N PRO A 114 27.13 11.79 20.39
CA PRO A 114 25.92 12.59 20.56
C PRO A 114 25.03 12.73 19.32
N TYR A 115 25.50 12.31 18.15
CA TYR A 115 24.71 12.27 16.90
C TYR A 115 23.95 10.93 16.71
N ARG A 116 24.08 9.97 17.64
CA ARG A 116 23.31 8.73 17.67
C ARG A 116 22.28 8.80 18.78
N PHE A 117 21.11 8.23 18.50
CA PHE A 117 19.97 8.19 19.41
C PHE A 117 19.67 6.74 19.78
N PRO A 118 20.49 6.11 20.62
CA PRO A 118 20.33 4.69 20.95
C PRO A 118 19.02 4.41 21.66
N ILE A 119 18.39 3.30 21.31
CA ILE A 119 17.15 2.83 21.91
C ILE A 119 17.52 1.72 22.90
N PRO A 120 17.46 1.99 24.21
CA PRO A 120 17.72 0.97 25.24
C PRO A 120 16.55 -0.03 25.25
N SER A 121 16.80 -1.21 25.79
CA SER A 121 15.82 -2.30 25.98
C SER A 121 15.52 -3.18 24.75
N GLY A 122 16.12 -2.91 23.59
CA GLY A 122 15.97 -3.76 22.40
C GLY A 122 14.61 -3.65 21.68
N THR A 123 13.57 -3.06 22.30
CA THR A 123 12.24 -2.79 21.72
C THR A 123 11.77 -1.40 22.14
N LEU A 124 10.80 -0.81 21.43
CA LEU A 124 10.27 0.50 21.77
C LEU A 124 9.28 0.43 22.95
N THR A 125 8.56 -0.66 23.08
CA THR A 125 7.58 -0.88 24.14
C THR A 125 7.68 -2.31 24.71
N ASP A 126 7.11 -2.51 25.89
CA ASP A 126 7.04 -3.83 26.51
C ASP A 126 5.80 -4.63 26.10
N ILE A 127 5.02 -4.12 25.13
CA ILE A 127 3.76 -4.73 24.67
C ILE A 127 3.90 -5.20 23.22
N PRO A 128 4.23 -6.50 22.98
CA PRO A 128 4.47 -7.02 21.64
C PRO A 128 3.30 -6.84 20.67
N LEU A 129 2.06 -6.97 21.16
CA LEU A 129 0.87 -6.79 20.32
C LEU A 129 0.74 -5.35 19.80
N MET A 130 1.05 -4.35 20.63
CA MET A 130 1.04 -2.94 20.23
C MET A 130 2.11 -2.69 19.16
N GLU A 131 3.30 -3.23 19.33
CA GLU A 131 4.37 -3.12 18.35
C GLU A 131 4.01 -3.83 17.03
N LEU A 132 3.33 -4.99 17.11
CA LEU A 132 2.83 -5.66 15.91
C LEU A 132 1.84 -4.77 15.14
N VAL A 133 0.92 -4.12 15.83
CA VAL A 133 -0.06 -3.20 15.19
C VAL A 133 0.67 -2.09 14.44
N TYR A 134 1.64 -1.41 15.07
CA TYR A 134 2.42 -0.38 14.39
C TYR A 134 3.28 -0.94 13.25
N ALA A 135 3.92 -2.10 13.45
CA ALA A 135 4.69 -2.77 12.42
C ALA A 135 3.85 -3.02 11.16
N VAL A 136 2.64 -3.53 11.35
CA VAL A 136 1.72 -3.88 10.25
C VAL A 136 1.10 -2.64 9.61
N MET A 137 0.67 -1.66 10.41
CA MET A 137 0.08 -0.42 9.90
C MET A 137 1.10 0.37 9.05
N LEU A 138 2.30 0.61 9.57
CA LEU A 138 3.31 1.39 8.86
C LEU A 138 3.76 0.68 7.58
N THR A 139 4.05 -0.62 7.66
CA THR A 139 4.47 -1.39 6.48
C THR A 139 3.34 -1.58 5.48
N GLY A 140 2.10 -1.80 5.93
CA GLY A 140 0.93 -1.97 5.06
C GLY A 140 0.55 -0.69 4.33
N ILE A 141 0.45 0.45 5.04
CA ILE A 141 0.18 1.75 4.44
C ILE A 141 1.31 2.15 3.48
N GLY A 142 2.57 1.96 3.89
CA GLY A 142 3.73 2.24 3.05
C GLY A 142 3.70 1.43 1.75
N ALA A 143 3.45 0.11 1.83
CA ALA A 143 3.31 -0.76 0.67
C ALA A 143 2.16 -0.33 -0.25
N ALA A 144 0.99 0.00 0.30
CA ALA A 144 -0.15 0.47 -0.48
C ALA A 144 0.16 1.78 -1.25
N ILE A 145 0.89 2.72 -0.62
CA ILE A 145 1.34 3.95 -1.28
C ILE A 145 2.30 3.63 -2.44
N ILE A 146 3.26 2.73 -2.24
CA ILE A 146 4.22 2.31 -3.27
C ILE A 146 3.47 1.63 -4.43
N PHE A 147 2.53 0.72 -4.17
CA PHE A 147 1.72 0.07 -5.20
C PHE A 147 0.84 1.07 -5.96
N ARG A 148 0.26 2.07 -5.29
CA ARG A 148 -0.45 3.17 -5.95
C ARG A 148 0.45 3.90 -6.96
N CYS A 149 1.72 4.04 -6.66
CA CYS A 149 2.71 4.63 -7.54
C CYS A 149 3.16 3.67 -8.67
N LYS A 150 2.47 2.53 -8.86
CA LYS A 150 2.85 1.49 -9.83
C LYS A 150 4.30 1.04 -9.67
N ALA A 151 4.78 1.07 -8.43
CA ALA A 151 6.07 0.57 -8.03
C ALA A 151 5.87 -0.62 -7.07
N SER A 152 6.93 -1.34 -6.79
CA SER A 152 6.98 -2.40 -5.80
C SER A 152 8.13 -2.12 -4.84
N SER A 153 8.05 -2.62 -3.62
CA SER A 153 9.14 -2.53 -2.66
C SER A 153 10.37 -3.37 -3.06
N GLY A 154 10.29 -4.08 -4.17
CA GLY A 154 11.28 -5.11 -4.54
C GLY A 154 11.01 -6.41 -3.77
N GLY A 155 12.07 -7.12 -3.43
CA GLY A 155 11.95 -8.24 -2.52
C GLY A 155 11.08 -9.39 -3.01
N THR A 156 10.23 -9.93 -2.15
CA THR A 156 9.34 -11.06 -2.49
C THR A 156 8.29 -10.72 -3.54
N ASP A 157 8.02 -9.44 -3.81
CA ASP A 157 7.18 -9.03 -4.92
C ASP A 157 7.76 -9.53 -6.26
N ILE A 158 9.11 -9.51 -6.39
CA ILE A 158 9.81 -10.08 -7.55
C ILE A 158 9.61 -11.59 -7.62
N VAL A 159 9.70 -12.28 -6.48
CA VAL A 159 9.44 -13.73 -6.39
C VAL A 159 8.00 -14.03 -6.82
N ALA A 160 7.03 -13.26 -6.36
CA ALA A 160 5.63 -13.42 -6.75
C ALA A 160 5.41 -13.20 -8.26
N LEU A 161 6.07 -12.21 -8.85
CA LEU A 161 6.02 -11.98 -10.30
C LEU A 161 6.66 -13.14 -11.08
N ILE A 162 7.74 -13.71 -10.57
CA ILE A 162 8.37 -14.92 -11.15
C ILE A 162 7.42 -16.12 -11.04
N LEU A 163 6.83 -16.36 -9.85
CA LEU A 163 5.84 -17.41 -9.65
C LEU A 163 4.65 -17.25 -10.60
N LYS A 164 4.09 -16.02 -10.70
CA LYS A 164 3.03 -15.73 -11.67
C LYS A 164 3.41 -16.13 -13.09
N LYS A 165 4.64 -15.82 -13.51
CA LYS A 165 5.12 -16.14 -14.87
C LYS A 165 5.13 -17.64 -15.16
N TYR A 166 5.48 -18.48 -14.18
CA TYR A 166 5.64 -19.92 -14.36
C TYR A 166 4.45 -20.76 -13.92
N THR A 167 3.62 -20.28 -12.97
CA THR A 167 2.52 -21.06 -12.39
C THR A 167 1.14 -20.56 -12.76
N HIS A 168 1.02 -19.45 -13.49
CA HIS A 168 -0.25 -18.79 -13.84
C HIS A 168 -1.10 -18.37 -12.63
N MET A 169 -0.52 -18.36 -11.43
CA MET A 169 -1.18 -17.88 -10.19
C MET A 169 -1.38 -16.36 -10.24
N ASN A 170 -2.43 -15.88 -9.58
CA ASN A 170 -2.57 -14.44 -9.33
C ASN A 170 -1.44 -13.92 -8.44
N VAL A 171 -0.99 -12.68 -8.67
CA VAL A 171 0.12 -12.07 -7.90
C VAL A 171 -0.15 -12.08 -6.40
N GLY A 172 -1.39 -11.78 -5.98
CA GLY A 172 -1.77 -11.80 -4.58
C GLY A 172 -1.63 -13.17 -3.92
N HIS A 173 -2.06 -14.24 -4.61
CA HIS A 173 -1.87 -15.60 -4.10
C HIS A 173 -0.41 -16.00 -4.06
N ALA A 174 0.39 -15.62 -5.06
CA ALA A 174 1.81 -15.91 -5.08
C ALA A 174 2.57 -15.20 -3.93
N LEU A 175 2.21 -13.95 -3.66
CA LEU A 175 2.73 -13.19 -2.50
C LEU A 175 2.32 -13.85 -1.18
N LEU A 176 1.05 -14.18 -1.03
CA LEU A 176 0.54 -14.80 0.20
C LEU A 176 1.26 -16.14 0.48
N VAL A 177 1.43 -16.98 -0.54
CA VAL A 177 2.12 -18.26 -0.41
C VAL A 177 3.59 -18.06 -0.02
N SER A 178 4.32 -17.17 -0.71
CA SER A 178 5.73 -16.92 -0.39
C SER A 178 5.92 -16.33 1.01
N ASP A 179 5.07 -15.38 1.39
CA ASP A 179 5.14 -14.74 2.70
C ASP A 179 4.67 -15.67 3.83
N PHE A 180 3.70 -16.57 3.54
CA PHE A 180 3.27 -17.59 4.49
C PHE A 180 4.38 -18.57 4.85
N VAL A 181 5.16 -19.04 3.87
CA VAL A 181 6.31 -19.92 4.14
C VAL A 181 7.32 -19.24 5.07
N ILE A 182 7.59 -17.95 4.83
CA ILE A 182 8.49 -17.15 5.66
C ILE A 182 7.92 -16.99 7.08
N ALA A 183 6.66 -16.61 7.21
CA ALA A 183 6.01 -16.45 8.52
C ALA A 183 5.94 -17.77 9.29
N ALA A 184 5.62 -18.89 8.64
CA ALA A 184 5.59 -20.20 9.25
C ALA A 184 6.98 -20.68 9.70
N SER A 185 8.04 -20.35 8.96
CA SER A 185 9.41 -20.70 9.38
C SER A 185 9.83 -20.05 10.70
N THR A 186 9.16 -18.98 11.13
CA THR A 186 9.40 -18.31 12.42
C THR A 186 9.17 -19.25 13.61
N PHE A 187 8.22 -20.17 13.54
CA PHE A 187 7.99 -21.18 14.60
C PHE A 187 9.24 -22.02 14.86
N PHE A 188 9.92 -22.43 13.80
CA PHE A 188 11.09 -23.29 13.88
C PHE A 188 12.34 -22.51 14.27
N VAL A 189 12.55 -21.32 13.70
CA VAL A 189 13.75 -20.51 13.91
C VAL A 189 13.80 -19.92 15.33
N TYR A 190 12.67 -19.42 15.82
CA TYR A 190 12.60 -18.86 17.16
C TYR A 190 12.23 -19.88 18.24
N GLN A 191 11.83 -21.10 17.85
CA GLN A 191 11.36 -22.15 18.78
C GLN A 191 10.29 -21.62 19.75
N SER A 192 9.47 -20.69 19.27
CA SER A 192 8.45 -19.99 20.06
C SER A 192 7.14 -19.95 19.29
N ALA A 193 6.11 -20.57 19.85
CA ALA A 193 4.76 -20.52 19.31
C ALA A 193 4.24 -19.08 19.27
N GLU A 194 4.53 -18.28 20.28
CA GLU A 194 4.12 -16.88 20.36
C GLU A 194 4.64 -16.06 19.17
N LYS A 195 5.95 -16.13 18.88
CA LYS A 195 6.54 -15.39 17.74
C LYS A 195 6.02 -15.87 16.41
N GLY A 196 5.80 -17.17 16.24
CA GLY A 196 5.20 -17.73 15.04
C GLY A 196 3.75 -17.26 14.83
N LEU A 197 2.94 -17.24 15.90
CA LEU A 197 1.57 -16.72 15.86
C LEU A 197 1.53 -15.22 15.55
N PHE A 198 2.42 -14.42 16.15
CA PHE A 198 2.54 -13.00 15.81
C PHE A 198 2.96 -12.79 14.34
N ALA A 199 3.86 -13.61 13.81
CA ALA A 199 4.26 -13.53 12.42
C ALA A 199 3.09 -13.82 11.46
N LEU A 200 2.31 -14.87 11.73
CA LEU A 200 1.12 -15.19 10.95
C LEU A 200 0.01 -14.13 11.09
N LEU A 201 -0.28 -13.68 12.32
CA LEU A 201 -1.25 -12.61 12.56
C LEU A 201 -0.86 -11.34 11.82
N GLY A 202 0.41 -10.97 11.88
CA GLY A 202 0.94 -9.81 11.17
C GLY A 202 0.88 -9.95 9.66
N LEU A 203 1.10 -11.15 9.11
CA LEU A 203 0.94 -11.42 7.68
C LEU A 203 -0.50 -11.17 7.23
N PHE A 204 -1.48 -11.79 7.89
CA PHE A 204 -2.89 -11.60 7.53
C PHE A 204 -3.35 -10.16 7.71
N ALA A 205 -3.02 -9.54 8.84
CA ALA A 205 -3.37 -8.15 9.10
C ALA A 205 -2.76 -7.18 8.07
N LYS A 206 -1.51 -7.43 7.64
CA LYS A 206 -0.84 -6.64 6.57
C LYS A 206 -1.60 -6.74 5.25
N VAL A 207 -2.04 -7.95 4.85
CA VAL A 207 -2.80 -8.16 3.61
C VAL A 207 -4.10 -7.35 3.66
N PHE A 208 -4.87 -7.46 4.74
CA PHE A 208 -6.11 -6.68 4.90
C PHE A 208 -5.88 -5.17 4.83
N ILE A 209 -4.83 -4.65 5.50
CA ILE A 209 -4.53 -3.21 5.48
C ILE A 209 -4.12 -2.76 4.07
N VAL A 210 -3.30 -3.54 3.37
CA VAL A 210 -2.86 -3.19 2.01
C VAL A 210 -4.07 -3.13 1.08
N ASP A 211 -4.94 -4.14 1.12
CA ASP A 211 -6.12 -4.21 0.27
C ASP A 211 -7.10 -3.08 0.59
N ASP A 212 -7.42 -2.84 1.87
CA ASP A 212 -8.35 -1.76 2.27
C ASP A 212 -7.81 -0.37 1.90
N VAL A 213 -6.51 -0.12 2.08
CA VAL A 213 -5.90 1.15 1.72
C VAL A 213 -5.88 1.33 0.20
N LEU A 214 -5.55 0.28 -0.58
CA LEU A 214 -5.58 0.34 -2.05
C LEU A 214 -6.99 0.59 -2.57
N ASP A 215 -7.98 -0.10 -2.03
CA ASP A 215 -9.38 0.11 -2.38
C ASP A 215 -9.86 1.52 -2.02
N SER A 216 -9.53 1.99 -0.83
CA SER A 216 -9.87 3.36 -0.39
C SER A 216 -9.27 4.44 -1.27
N ILE A 217 -8.05 4.22 -1.77
CA ILE A 217 -7.35 5.16 -2.64
C ILE A 217 -7.93 5.16 -4.07
N ASN A 218 -8.31 3.99 -4.58
CA ASN A 218 -8.84 3.81 -5.92
C ASN A 218 -10.37 4.00 -5.99
N MET A 219 -10.99 4.23 -4.85
CA MET A 219 -12.43 4.35 -4.74
C MET A 219 -12.99 5.48 -5.58
N CYS A 220 -13.85 5.13 -6.51
CA CYS A 220 -14.74 6.04 -7.23
C CYS A 220 -16.13 6.03 -6.59
N LYS A 221 -16.95 6.99 -6.95
CA LYS A 221 -18.35 7.04 -6.55
C LYS A 221 -19.23 7.04 -7.78
N SER A 222 -20.16 6.11 -7.85
CA SER A 222 -21.23 6.10 -8.81
C SER A 222 -22.39 6.89 -8.24
N PHE A 223 -22.89 7.82 -9.03
CA PHE A 223 -24.06 8.64 -8.74
C PHE A 223 -25.21 8.21 -9.62
N MET A 224 -26.35 7.98 -9.01
CA MET A 224 -27.63 7.91 -9.68
C MET A 224 -28.45 9.10 -9.19
N ILE A 225 -28.74 10.05 -10.08
CA ILE A 225 -29.40 11.31 -9.77
C ILE A 225 -30.75 11.31 -10.45
N ILE A 226 -31.83 11.40 -9.67
CA ILE A 226 -33.20 11.50 -10.18
C ILE A 226 -33.60 12.96 -10.06
N THR A 227 -33.89 13.61 -11.20
CA THR A 227 -34.08 15.07 -11.29
C THR A 227 -35.10 15.45 -12.33
N THR A 228 -35.65 16.64 -12.18
CA THR A 228 -36.50 17.32 -13.19
C THR A 228 -35.69 18.29 -14.06
N LYS A 229 -34.39 18.51 -13.73
CA LYS A 229 -33.47 19.44 -14.43
C LYS A 229 -32.23 18.74 -15.00
N PRO A 230 -32.39 17.75 -15.91
CA PRO A 230 -31.26 16.95 -16.36
C PRO A 230 -30.22 17.76 -17.14
N LYS A 231 -30.64 18.70 -17.98
CA LYS A 231 -29.74 19.46 -18.87
C LYS A 231 -28.68 20.27 -18.12
N GLU A 232 -29.10 20.97 -17.06
CA GLU A 232 -28.17 21.79 -16.24
C GLU A 232 -27.16 20.94 -15.47
N ILE A 233 -27.60 19.77 -15.02
CA ILE A 233 -26.72 18.81 -14.27
C ILE A 233 -25.74 18.14 -15.23
N ASP A 234 -26.21 17.74 -16.43
CA ASP A 234 -25.34 17.12 -17.43
C ASP A 234 -24.28 18.08 -17.93
N GLU A 235 -24.67 19.36 -18.19
CA GLU A 235 -23.71 20.37 -18.57
C GLU A 235 -22.60 20.52 -17.53
N PHE A 236 -22.94 20.60 -16.25
CA PHE A 236 -21.95 20.65 -15.18
C PHE A 236 -21.06 19.42 -15.13
N ILE A 237 -21.62 18.21 -15.33
CA ILE A 237 -20.84 16.96 -15.32
C ILE A 237 -19.84 16.94 -16.48
N MET A 238 -20.26 17.36 -17.68
CA MET A 238 -19.44 17.34 -18.88
C MET A 238 -18.39 18.45 -18.90
N THR A 239 -18.78 19.69 -18.54
CA THR A 239 -17.92 20.88 -18.68
C THR A 239 -16.99 21.09 -17.49
N ASP A 240 -17.50 20.96 -16.26
CA ASP A 240 -16.74 21.25 -15.04
C ASP A 240 -15.99 20.03 -14.47
N LEU A 241 -16.59 18.84 -14.56
CA LEU A 241 -15.99 17.61 -14.06
C LEU A 241 -15.29 16.80 -15.15
N HIS A 242 -15.58 17.07 -16.42
CA HIS A 242 -15.05 16.35 -17.59
C HIS A 242 -15.33 14.85 -17.54
N HIS A 243 -16.52 14.47 -17.04
CA HIS A 243 -16.99 13.10 -16.97
C HIS A 243 -18.16 12.85 -17.94
N GLY A 244 -18.31 11.60 -18.35
CA GLY A 244 -19.50 11.15 -19.07
C GLY A 244 -20.68 10.95 -18.14
N ALA A 245 -21.87 11.15 -18.64
CA ALA A 245 -23.11 10.80 -17.98
C ALA A 245 -24.03 10.04 -18.94
N THR A 246 -24.88 9.17 -18.41
CA THR A 246 -25.93 8.48 -19.14
C THR A 246 -27.27 8.88 -18.56
N VAL A 247 -28.18 9.34 -19.42
CA VAL A 247 -29.50 9.81 -19.03
C VAL A 247 -30.56 8.84 -19.49
N TYR A 248 -31.48 8.53 -18.58
CA TYR A 248 -32.69 7.74 -18.85
C TYR A 248 -33.92 8.55 -18.52
N ASP A 249 -34.93 8.49 -19.37
CA ASP A 249 -36.23 9.05 -19.07
C ASP A 249 -36.96 8.14 -18.07
N ALA A 250 -37.58 8.76 -17.07
CA ALA A 250 -38.27 8.07 -15.99
C ALA A 250 -39.55 8.82 -15.63
N LYS A 251 -40.47 8.12 -14.99
CA LYS A 251 -41.72 8.71 -14.50
C LYS A 251 -41.91 8.43 -13.02
N GLY A 252 -42.23 9.45 -12.24
CA GLY A 252 -42.53 9.29 -10.83
C GLY A 252 -43.79 8.42 -10.63
N ALA A 253 -43.67 7.26 -10.02
CA ALA A 253 -44.77 6.34 -9.86
C ALA A 253 -45.92 6.90 -9.02
N TYR A 254 -45.62 7.75 -8.04
CA TYR A 254 -46.61 8.39 -7.18
C TYR A 254 -47.14 9.71 -7.73
N SER A 255 -46.24 10.60 -8.21
CA SER A 255 -46.59 11.94 -8.71
C SER A 255 -47.04 11.97 -10.16
N GLY A 256 -46.69 10.94 -10.95
CA GLY A 256 -46.90 10.93 -12.40
C GLY A 256 -46.02 11.93 -13.18
N GLU A 257 -45.13 12.65 -12.50
CA GLU A 257 -44.22 13.64 -13.10
C GLU A 257 -43.14 12.99 -13.96
N ASP A 258 -42.81 13.60 -15.05
CA ASP A 258 -41.67 13.24 -15.89
C ASP A 258 -40.37 13.63 -15.18
N LYS A 259 -39.47 12.67 -15.05
CA LYS A 259 -38.15 12.80 -14.40
C LYS A 259 -37.09 12.20 -15.29
N SER A 260 -35.84 12.54 -15.04
CA SER A 260 -34.69 11.87 -15.66
C SER A 260 -33.78 11.27 -14.61
N ILE A 261 -33.21 10.13 -14.93
CA ILE A 261 -32.20 9.46 -14.13
C ILE A 261 -30.85 9.66 -14.82
N ILE A 262 -29.94 10.32 -14.14
CA ILE A 262 -28.56 10.54 -14.62
C ILE A 262 -27.65 9.58 -13.87
N ILE A 263 -26.93 8.75 -14.61
CA ILE A 263 -25.89 7.87 -14.05
C ILE A 263 -24.54 8.42 -14.47
N THR A 264 -23.70 8.74 -13.49
CA THR A 264 -22.32 9.17 -13.72
C THR A 264 -21.39 8.62 -12.67
N VAL A 265 -20.11 8.57 -12.99
CA VAL A 265 -19.05 8.13 -12.07
C VAL A 265 -18.03 9.24 -11.95
N CYS A 266 -17.62 9.53 -10.71
CA CYS A 266 -16.60 10.52 -10.44
C CYS A 266 -15.61 10.03 -9.36
N LYS A 267 -14.46 10.69 -9.27
CA LYS A 267 -13.48 10.43 -8.21
C LYS A 267 -14.01 10.89 -6.85
N ARG A 268 -13.52 10.25 -5.78
CA ARG A 268 -13.91 10.62 -4.40
C ARG A 268 -13.72 12.11 -4.11
N SER A 269 -12.69 12.75 -4.67
CA SER A 269 -12.40 14.19 -4.51
C SER A 269 -13.45 15.11 -5.15
N GLU A 270 -14.14 14.65 -6.18
CA GLU A 270 -15.12 15.41 -6.96
C GLU A 270 -16.55 15.19 -6.46
N ALA A 271 -16.75 14.08 -5.76
CA ALA A 271 -18.08 13.64 -5.31
C ALA A 271 -18.81 14.66 -4.43
N LEU A 272 -18.08 15.38 -3.56
CA LEU A 272 -18.69 16.42 -2.72
C LEU A 272 -19.14 17.61 -3.55
N ARG A 273 -18.32 18.02 -4.54
CA ARG A 273 -18.62 19.12 -5.46
C ARG A 273 -19.83 18.79 -6.32
N LEU A 274 -19.90 17.57 -6.88
CA LEU A 274 -21.05 17.10 -7.65
C LEU A 274 -22.33 17.12 -6.79
N ARG A 275 -22.29 16.52 -5.60
CA ARG A 275 -23.45 16.46 -4.70
C ARG A 275 -23.97 17.87 -4.36
N LYS A 276 -23.06 18.80 -4.05
CA LYS A 276 -23.44 20.18 -3.69
C LYS A 276 -24.09 20.88 -4.88
N ARG A 277 -23.48 20.79 -6.06
CA ARG A 277 -23.97 21.43 -7.27
C ARG A 277 -25.34 20.90 -7.72
N VAL A 278 -25.53 19.57 -7.66
CA VAL A 278 -26.85 18.98 -7.99
C VAL A 278 -27.95 19.52 -7.07
N LYS A 279 -27.67 19.64 -5.75
CA LYS A 279 -28.65 20.18 -4.79
C LYS A 279 -28.88 21.69 -4.94
N GLU A 280 -27.94 22.45 -5.49
CA GLU A 280 -28.10 23.84 -5.83
C GLU A 280 -29.00 24.00 -7.08
N ILE A 281 -28.83 23.14 -8.10
CA ILE A 281 -29.63 23.17 -9.33
C ILE A 281 -31.06 22.66 -9.07
N ASP A 282 -31.17 21.51 -8.43
CA ASP A 282 -32.44 20.89 -8.10
C ASP A 282 -32.45 20.43 -6.62
N PRO A 283 -32.98 21.25 -5.71
CA PRO A 283 -33.10 20.88 -4.28
C PRO A 283 -33.97 19.66 -4.07
N THR A 284 -34.90 19.36 -4.97
CA THR A 284 -35.82 18.22 -4.87
C THR A 284 -35.25 16.92 -5.42
N SER A 285 -34.09 16.98 -6.10
CA SER A 285 -33.43 15.81 -6.69
C SER A 285 -33.17 14.73 -5.65
N PHE A 286 -33.30 13.47 -6.05
CA PHE A 286 -32.92 12.32 -5.23
C PHE A 286 -31.57 11.77 -5.73
N ILE A 287 -30.60 11.59 -4.83
CA ILE A 287 -29.25 11.19 -5.18
C ILE A 287 -28.89 9.91 -4.44
N ILE A 288 -28.62 8.84 -5.18
CA ILE A 288 -28.04 7.60 -4.66
C ILE A 288 -26.53 7.63 -4.95
N ILE A 289 -25.73 7.42 -3.93
CA ILE A 289 -24.26 7.41 -4.07
C ILE A 289 -23.76 6.04 -3.63
N THR A 290 -23.22 5.29 -4.59
CA THR A 290 -22.63 3.98 -4.32
C THR A 290 -21.11 4.08 -4.40
N LYS A 291 -20.42 3.43 -3.47
CA LYS A 291 -18.96 3.28 -3.53
C LYS A 291 -18.65 2.15 -4.50
N THR A 292 -17.66 2.35 -5.37
CA THR A 292 -17.20 1.32 -6.28
C THR A 292 -15.69 1.43 -6.47
N SER A 293 -14.99 0.31 -6.36
CA SER A 293 -13.54 0.20 -6.56
C SER A 293 -13.20 -0.28 -7.96
N GLU A 294 -14.16 -0.91 -8.65
CA GLU A 294 -13.96 -1.50 -9.97
C GLU A 294 -14.80 -0.78 -11.03
N ILE A 295 -14.15 0.12 -11.77
CA ILE A 295 -14.72 0.77 -12.95
C ILE A 295 -13.75 0.58 -14.10
N MET A 296 -14.25 -0.04 -15.16
CA MET A 296 -13.53 -0.21 -16.42
C MET A 296 -14.10 0.76 -17.45
N GLY A 297 -13.26 1.56 -18.08
CA GLY A 297 -13.66 2.46 -19.14
C GLY A 297 -12.72 3.64 -19.31
N LYS A 298 -12.89 4.36 -20.43
CA LYS A 298 -12.05 5.51 -20.79
C LYS A 298 -12.13 6.60 -19.71
N GLY A 299 -10.98 6.92 -19.13
CA GLY A 299 -10.85 7.93 -18.06
C GLY A 299 -10.78 7.36 -16.62
N PHE A 300 -11.00 6.05 -16.41
CA PHE A 300 -10.91 5.37 -15.11
C PHE A 300 -9.80 4.32 -15.12
N ARG A 301 -10.08 3.06 -15.34
CA ARG A 301 -9.06 2.03 -15.52
C ARG A 301 -9.01 1.62 -17.00
N ASP A 302 -7.84 1.73 -17.62
CA ASP A 302 -7.60 1.07 -18.90
C ASP A 302 -7.51 -0.44 -18.64
N ASN A 303 -8.05 -1.23 -19.58
CA ASN A 303 -8.14 -2.68 -19.50
C ASN A 303 -6.87 -3.31 -18.91
N ILE A 304 -7.07 -4.21 -17.93
CA ILE A 304 -6.05 -5.09 -17.38
C ILE A 304 -5.74 -6.20 -18.40
N ASN A 305 -5.27 -5.82 -19.58
CA ASN A 305 -4.69 -6.74 -20.55
C ASN A 305 -3.69 -5.94 -21.39
N ASN A 306 -2.51 -5.77 -20.81
CA ASN A 306 -1.21 -5.75 -21.48
C ASN A 306 -0.10 -5.91 -20.45
#